data_6ae122a9aca97b617f3bc8e024c0040f
#
_entry.id   6ae122a9aca97b617f3bc8e024c0040f
#
_cell.length_a   1.000
_cell.length_b   1.000
_cell.length_c   1.000
_cell.angle_alpha   90.00
_cell.angle_beta   90.00
_cell.angle_gamma   90.00
#
_symmetry.space_group_name_H-M   'P 1'
#
loop_
_entity.id
_entity.type
_entity.pdbx_description
1 polymer ?
#
loop_
_entity_poly.entity_id
_entity_poly.type
_entity_poly.pdbx_seq_one_letter_code
_entity_poly.pdbx_strand_id
1 'polypeptide(L)'
;FKLLSLGNLVWHDQNNDGQYDPATELGIGGVRVELYLEDGTPGFDGTETLVAFTTTDASGRYLFTNLHQGDYLVVIPASQFAAGAPLEGYVSSTGASGAATGPYEPAPDPDTNVADERDNGSALNGNVVTSAITLRYGEEPDTAVDGDGTASNRTVDFGLFRPASLGDLVWLDQDRDGLQGASEPGVPGVTVTLLRPGPDGLPGTADDEVVATTVTGVGGSYLFE
;
A
#
# COMPACT_ATOMS: atom_id res chain seq x y z
N PHE A 1 -7.73 16.47 32.21
CA PHE A 1 -7.22 16.31 30.87
C PHE A 1 -7.98 15.15 30.22
N LYS A 2 -8.46 15.32 29.00
CA LYS A 2 -9.04 14.25 28.19
C LYS A 2 -7.89 13.69 27.37
N LEU A 3 -7.57 12.40 27.56
CA LEU A 3 -6.53 11.73 26.77
C LEU A 3 -7.00 11.56 25.33
N LEU A 4 -6.06 11.50 24.40
CA LEU A 4 -6.26 11.39 22.98
C LEU A 4 -6.14 9.94 22.51
N SER A 5 -6.65 9.66 21.32
CA SER A 5 -6.46 8.39 20.63
C SER A 5 -6.15 8.61 19.15
N LEU A 6 -5.50 7.63 18.51
CA LEU A 6 -5.02 7.67 17.13
C LEU A 6 -5.21 6.30 16.48
N GLY A 7 -5.75 6.26 15.29
CA GLY A 7 -5.96 5.04 14.46
C GLY A 7 -6.39 5.42 13.08
N ASN A 8 -6.57 4.45 12.21
CA ASN A 8 -7.82 3.73 12.07
C ASN A 8 -7.67 2.34 11.42
N LEU A 9 -7.23 2.24 10.12
CA LEU A 9 -7.42 1.06 9.29
C LEU A 9 -6.13 0.62 8.58
N VAL A 10 -5.95 -0.67 8.41
CA VAL A 10 -5.01 -1.29 7.47
C VAL A 10 -5.83 -2.16 6.53
N TRP A 11 -5.75 -1.93 5.21
CA TRP A 11 -6.60 -2.67 4.25
C TRP A 11 -5.84 -3.16 3.02
N HIS A 12 -6.46 -4.14 2.34
CA HIS A 12 -6.03 -4.60 1.03
C HIS A 12 -6.62 -3.68 -0.03
N ASP A 13 -5.84 -2.74 -0.49
CA ASP A 13 -6.14 -1.88 -1.63
C ASP A 13 -6.02 -2.71 -2.91
N GLN A 14 -7.14 -3.27 -3.35
CA GLN A 14 -7.16 -4.26 -4.44
C GLN A 14 -6.85 -3.65 -5.80
N ASN A 15 -7.24 -2.40 -5.99
CA ASN A 15 -7.07 -1.67 -7.25
C ASN A 15 -5.87 -0.72 -7.24
N ASN A 16 -5.20 -0.59 -6.08
CA ASN A 16 -4.05 0.28 -5.84
C ASN A 16 -4.37 1.76 -6.16
N ASP A 17 -5.52 2.25 -5.73
CA ASP A 17 -5.90 3.65 -5.89
C ASP A 17 -5.72 4.50 -4.63
N GLY A 18 -5.30 3.86 -3.51
CA GLY A 18 -5.03 4.53 -2.23
C GLY A 18 -6.27 4.98 -1.48
N GLN A 19 -7.45 4.52 -1.87
CA GLN A 19 -8.73 4.88 -1.26
C GLN A 19 -9.50 3.61 -0.89
N TYR A 20 -9.94 3.50 0.35
CA TYR A 20 -10.67 2.32 0.80
C TYR A 20 -12.10 2.29 0.26
N ASP A 21 -12.45 1.24 -0.50
CA ASP A 21 -13.82 0.93 -0.89
C ASP A 21 -14.37 -0.23 -0.06
N PRO A 22 -15.21 0.02 0.97
CA PRO A 22 -15.74 -1.03 1.84
C PRO A 22 -16.66 -2.04 1.12
N ALA A 23 -17.05 -1.79 -0.12
CA ALA A 23 -17.86 -2.72 -0.91
C ALA A 23 -17.01 -3.82 -1.57
N THR A 24 -15.73 -3.54 -1.85
CA THR A 24 -14.85 -4.44 -2.61
C THR A 24 -13.58 -4.79 -1.86
N GLU A 25 -13.15 -3.99 -0.90
CA GLU A 25 -11.88 -4.12 -0.19
C GLU A 25 -12.07 -4.54 1.26
N LEU A 26 -11.11 -5.26 1.77
CA LEU A 26 -11.16 -5.84 3.11
C LEU A 26 -10.00 -5.35 3.96
N GLY A 27 -10.27 -5.07 5.23
CA GLY A 27 -9.23 -4.82 6.21
C GLY A 27 -8.33 -6.04 6.42
N ILE A 28 -7.06 -5.79 6.77
CA ILE A 28 -6.05 -6.83 7.03
C ILE A 28 -5.86 -6.97 8.55
N GLY A 29 -6.29 -8.11 9.09
CA GLY A 29 -6.15 -8.42 10.52
C GLY A 29 -4.80 -9.02 10.87
N GLY A 30 -4.40 -8.86 12.14
CA GLY A 30 -3.17 -9.45 12.69
C GLY A 30 -1.90 -8.64 12.40
N VAL A 31 -2.00 -7.47 11.79
CA VAL A 31 -0.86 -6.60 11.49
C VAL A 31 -0.42 -5.86 12.75
N ARG A 32 0.85 -5.98 13.11
CA ARG A 32 1.45 -5.15 14.16
C ARG A 32 1.66 -3.74 13.63
N VAL A 33 1.11 -2.76 14.38
CA VAL A 33 1.26 -1.33 14.14
C VAL A 33 1.97 -0.72 15.35
N GLU A 34 2.94 0.13 15.13
CA GLU A 34 3.78 0.76 16.15
C GLU A 34 3.60 2.28 16.13
N LEU A 35 3.58 2.87 17.32
CA LEU A 35 3.47 4.31 17.53
C LEU A 35 4.77 4.84 18.11
N TYR A 36 5.35 5.82 17.45
CA TYR A 36 6.56 6.49 17.90
C TYR A 36 6.29 7.97 18.21
N LEU A 37 7.02 8.51 19.16
CA LEU A 37 7.08 9.96 19.41
C LEU A 37 8.14 10.54 18.48
N GLU A 38 7.77 11.52 17.69
CA GLU A 38 8.66 12.24 16.79
C GLU A 38 9.68 13.04 17.61
N ASP A 39 10.95 13.01 17.23
CA ASP A 39 12.06 13.56 18.07
C ASP A 39 12.51 14.96 17.64
N GLY A 40 11.86 15.55 16.65
CA GLY A 40 12.18 16.87 16.08
C GLY A 40 13.06 16.79 14.83
N THR A 41 13.44 15.56 14.40
CA THR A 41 14.06 15.31 13.10
C THR A 41 12.96 14.82 12.16
N PRO A 42 12.58 15.55 11.11
CA PRO A 42 11.43 15.16 10.29
C PRO A 42 11.56 13.78 9.66
N GLY A 43 10.55 12.93 9.88
CA GLY A 43 10.41 11.59 9.32
C GLY A 43 11.00 10.48 10.20
N PHE A 44 10.73 9.23 9.81
CA PHE A 44 11.19 8.06 10.56
C PHE A 44 12.62 7.68 10.17
N ASP A 45 13.58 7.90 11.06
CA ASP A 45 15.00 7.56 10.86
C ASP A 45 15.50 6.43 11.76
N GLY A 46 14.67 5.97 12.72
CA GLY A 46 14.95 4.88 13.65
C GLY A 46 15.54 5.35 14.97
N THR A 47 15.59 6.66 15.24
CA THR A 47 16.02 7.24 16.53
C THR A 47 14.84 7.62 17.43
N GLU A 48 13.62 7.60 16.87
CA GLU A 48 12.38 7.94 17.56
C GLU A 48 12.08 6.97 18.71
N THR A 49 11.38 7.48 19.71
CA THR A 49 11.00 6.68 20.88
C THR A 49 9.72 5.90 20.60
N LEU A 50 9.78 4.57 20.67
CA LEU A 50 8.60 3.71 20.63
C LEU A 50 7.73 3.99 21.87
N VAL A 51 6.50 4.46 21.65
CA VAL A 51 5.50 4.77 22.70
C VAL A 51 4.61 3.58 22.98
N ALA A 52 4.10 2.96 21.93
CA ALA A 52 3.16 1.84 22.02
C ALA A 52 3.19 0.97 20.75
N PHE A 53 2.60 -0.19 20.84
CA PHE A 53 2.22 -0.99 19.68
C PHE A 53 0.85 -1.61 19.89
N THR A 54 0.17 -1.92 18.81
CA THR A 54 -1.10 -2.65 18.79
C THR A 54 -1.11 -3.64 17.63
N THR A 55 -2.18 -4.40 17.51
CA THR A 55 -2.38 -5.32 16.39
C THR A 55 -3.77 -5.08 15.84
N THR A 56 -3.89 -5.05 14.50
CA THR A 56 -5.19 -4.86 13.85
C THR A 56 -6.13 -6.01 14.19
N ASP A 57 -7.41 -5.68 14.38
CA ASP A 57 -8.47 -6.68 14.53
C ASP A 57 -8.78 -7.39 13.19
N ALA A 58 -9.75 -8.30 13.21
CA ALA A 58 -10.14 -9.05 12.01
C ALA A 58 -10.68 -8.18 10.85
N SER A 59 -11.06 -6.95 11.15
CA SER A 59 -11.55 -5.95 10.19
C SER A 59 -10.44 -4.97 9.75
N GLY A 60 -9.19 -5.21 10.17
CA GLY A 60 -8.05 -4.35 9.86
C GLY A 60 -7.94 -3.10 10.74
N ARG A 61 -8.82 -2.92 11.74
CA ARG A 61 -8.84 -1.69 12.54
C ARG A 61 -7.84 -1.76 13.69
N TYR A 62 -7.22 -0.62 13.97
CA TYR A 62 -6.31 -0.43 15.09
C TYR A 62 -6.60 0.89 15.82
N LEU A 63 -6.23 0.98 17.09
CA LEU A 63 -6.38 2.19 17.87
C LEU A 63 -5.33 2.24 18.97
N PHE A 64 -4.62 3.35 19.05
CA PHE A 64 -3.82 3.76 20.21
C PHE A 64 -4.64 4.66 21.09
N THR A 65 -4.61 4.46 22.39
CA THR A 65 -5.39 5.20 23.38
C THR A 65 -4.50 5.76 24.49
N ASN A 66 -5.05 6.67 25.30
CA ASN A 66 -4.36 7.30 26.42
C ASN A 66 -3.13 8.13 26.01
N LEU A 67 -3.20 8.74 24.83
CA LEU A 67 -2.13 9.58 24.32
C LEU A 67 -2.22 11.01 24.89
N HIS A 68 -1.07 11.66 24.99
CA HIS A 68 -0.97 13.09 25.23
C HIS A 68 -0.90 13.84 23.91
N GLN A 69 -1.06 15.16 23.93
CA GLN A 69 -0.74 15.97 22.76
C GLN A 69 0.75 15.84 22.40
N GLY A 70 1.07 15.89 21.13
CA GLY A 70 2.43 15.74 20.62
C GLY A 70 2.43 15.30 19.16
N ASP A 71 3.62 15.20 18.60
CA ASP A 71 3.85 14.76 17.23
C ASP A 71 4.23 13.27 17.23
N TYR A 72 3.53 12.49 16.43
CA TYR A 72 3.67 11.03 16.40
C TYR A 72 3.91 10.53 14.98
N LEU A 73 4.55 9.36 14.89
CA LEU A 73 4.68 8.58 13.66
C LEU A 73 4.01 7.23 13.88
N VAL A 74 3.24 6.79 12.91
CA VAL A 74 2.68 5.43 12.89
C VAL A 74 3.46 4.60 11.88
N VAL A 75 3.90 3.42 12.31
CA VAL A 75 4.80 2.56 11.54
C VAL A 75 4.27 1.13 11.48
N ILE A 76 4.19 0.58 10.29
CA ILE A 76 4.10 -0.88 10.08
C ILE A 76 5.53 -1.38 9.85
N PRO A 77 6.10 -2.15 10.79
CA PRO A 77 7.51 -2.53 10.71
C PRO A 77 7.76 -3.57 9.61
N ALA A 78 8.96 -3.55 9.04
CA ALA A 78 9.43 -4.44 7.97
C ALA A 78 9.21 -5.94 8.29
N SER A 79 9.22 -6.30 9.57
CA SER A 79 8.96 -7.68 10.00
C SER A 79 7.56 -8.19 9.63
N GLN A 80 6.59 -7.29 9.39
CA GLN A 80 5.24 -7.65 8.98
C GLN A 80 5.15 -8.10 7.52
N PHE A 81 6.16 -7.75 6.71
CA PHE A 81 6.27 -8.11 5.28
C PHE A 81 7.16 -9.35 5.05
N ALA A 82 7.74 -9.91 6.10
CA ALA A 82 8.56 -11.11 6.02
C ALA A 82 7.73 -12.36 5.69
N ALA A 83 8.41 -13.41 5.22
CA ALA A 83 7.77 -14.70 4.93
C ALA A 83 7.03 -15.26 6.17
N GLY A 84 5.77 -15.63 6.00
CA GLY A 84 4.88 -16.11 7.06
C GLY A 84 4.23 -15.01 7.91
N ALA A 85 4.55 -13.74 7.69
CA ALA A 85 3.92 -12.60 8.38
C ALA A 85 2.61 -12.17 7.68
N PRO A 86 1.74 -11.41 8.36
CA PRO A 86 0.43 -11.01 7.82
C PRO A 86 0.48 -10.27 6.48
N LEU A 87 1.56 -9.54 6.21
CA LEU A 87 1.74 -8.73 5.00
C LEU A 87 2.75 -9.34 4.02
N GLU A 88 3.01 -10.65 4.12
CA GLU A 88 3.87 -11.31 3.11
C GLU A 88 3.35 -11.07 1.69
N GLY A 89 4.21 -10.52 0.82
CA GLY A 89 3.90 -10.23 -0.57
C GLY A 89 3.08 -8.94 -0.79
N TYR A 90 2.79 -8.18 0.26
CA TYR A 90 2.22 -6.85 0.14
C TYR A 90 3.29 -5.77 0.02
N VAL A 91 2.92 -4.66 -0.57
CA VAL A 91 3.67 -3.41 -0.60
C VAL A 91 2.72 -2.25 -0.30
N SER A 92 3.25 -1.09 0.09
CA SER A 92 2.45 0.12 0.30
C SER A 92 1.76 0.55 -0.99
N SER A 93 0.53 1.02 -0.89
CA SER A 93 -0.20 1.60 -2.02
C SER A 93 0.55 2.75 -2.65
N THR A 94 0.31 3.00 -3.92
CA THR A 94 0.95 4.11 -4.63
C THR A 94 0.27 5.43 -4.28
N GLY A 95 1.05 6.51 -4.29
CA GLY A 95 0.51 7.85 -4.05
C GLY A 95 -0.49 8.30 -5.12
N ALA A 96 -1.21 9.38 -4.84
CA ALA A 96 -2.19 9.99 -5.75
C ALA A 96 -1.64 10.30 -7.15
N SER A 97 -0.32 10.50 -7.27
CA SER A 97 0.39 10.68 -8.54
C SER A 97 0.92 9.37 -9.16
N GLY A 98 0.59 8.20 -8.57
CA GLY A 98 1.17 6.91 -8.94
C GLY A 98 2.59 6.69 -8.42
N ALA A 99 3.04 7.49 -7.42
CA ALA A 99 4.36 7.33 -6.81
C ALA A 99 4.43 6.01 -6.03
N ALA A 100 5.38 5.14 -6.40
CA ALA A 100 5.52 3.80 -5.83
C ALA A 100 5.87 3.78 -4.33
N THR A 101 6.19 4.93 -3.73
CA THR A 101 6.50 5.03 -2.30
C THR A 101 5.31 5.47 -1.45
N GLY A 102 4.15 5.81 -2.06
CA GLY A 102 3.03 6.44 -1.34
C GLY A 102 3.41 7.84 -0.83
N PRO A 103 2.66 8.46 0.10
CA PRO A 103 1.28 8.11 0.42
C PRO A 103 0.30 8.62 -0.65
N TYR A 104 -0.97 8.19 -0.57
CA TYR A 104 -2.02 8.81 -1.37
C TYR A 104 -2.24 10.26 -0.92
N GLU A 105 -2.29 10.48 0.38
CA GLU A 105 -2.29 11.81 0.99
C GLU A 105 -1.36 11.88 2.21
N PRO A 106 -0.85 13.07 2.55
CA PRO A 106 -0.04 13.23 3.77
C PRO A 106 -0.84 12.91 5.03
N ALA A 107 -0.19 12.36 6.06
CA ALA A 107 -0.79 12.22 7.37
C ALA A 107 -1.18 13.59 7.95
N PRO A 108 -2.27 13.64 8.72
CA PRO A 108 -2.88 14.90 9.17
C PRO A 108 -2.05 15.65 10.23
N ASP A 109 -2.13 17.00 10.20
CA ASP A 109 -1.46 17.93 11.14
C ASP A 109 -2.33 19.14 11.52
N PRO A 110 -3.06 19.17 12.63
CA PRO A 110 -4.04 18.17 13.01
C PRO A 110 -5.01 17.91 11.86
N ASP A 111 -5.66 16.81 11.85
CA ASP A 111 -6.47 16.45 10.71
C ASP A 111 -7.64 17.40 10.50
N THR A 112 -7.66 17.99 9.32
CA THR A 112 -8.80 18.78 8.82
C THR A 112 -9.55 18.03 7.74
N ASN A 113 -9.13 16.80 7.46
CA ASN A 113 -9.68 16.00 6.38
C ASN A 113 -11.10 15.54 6.67
N VAL A 114 -11.79 15.35 5.60
CA VAL A 114 -13.09 14.68 5.56
C VAL A 114 -12.85 13.22 5.96
N ALA A 115 -13.84 12.62 6.62
CA ALA A 115 -13.82 11.20 6.90
C ALA A 115 -13.66 10.41 5.60
N ASP A 116 -12.44 10.17 5.22
CA ASP A 116 -12.07 9.28 4.14
C ASP A 116 -10.97 8.35 4.63
N GLU A 117 -11.08 7.12 4.28
CA GLU A 117 -10.08 6.12 4.60
C GLU A 117 -9.11 6.07 3.41
N ARG A 118 -8.17 7.06 3.37
CA ARG A 118 -7.13 7.17 2.35
C ARG A 118 -5.78 6.78 2.91
N ASP A 119 -4.93 6.25 2.04
CA ASP A 119 -3.60 5.80 2.43
C ASP A 119 -2.69 6.98 2.84
N ASN A 120 -2.22 6.93 4.07
CA ASN A 120 -1.22 7.85 4.65
C ASN A 120 0.17 7.22 4.72
N GLY A 121 0.31 5.98 4.26
CA GLY A 121 1.53 5.18 4.37
C GLY A 121 2.54 5.45 3.26
N SER A 122 3.80 5.59 3.61
CA SER A 122 4.92 5.65 2.67
C SER A 122 5.89 4.51 2.89
N ALA A 123 6.33 3.86 1.83
CA ALA A 123 7.35 2.83 1.91
C ALA A 123 8.72 3.45 2.27
N LEU A 124 9.34 2.98 3.36
CA LEU A 124 10.63 3.46 3.83
C LEU A 124 11.47 2.31 4.43
N ASN A 125 12.56 1.95 3.78
CA ASN A 125 13.51 0.94 4.27
C ASN A 125 12.86 -0.38 4.69
N GLY A 126 11.83 -0.82 3.94
CA GLY A 126 11.05 -2.03 4.21
C GLY A 126 9.92 -1.86 5.23
N ASN A 127 9.84 -0.73 5.92
CA ASN A 127 8.69 -0.33 6.72
C ASN A 127 7.65 0.40 5.85
N VAL A 128 6.44 0.57 6.36
CA VAL A 128 5.48 1.56 5.86
C VAL A 128 5.22 2.56 6.99
N VAL A 129 5.41 3.85 6.73
CA VAL A 129 5.43 4.89 7.75
C VAL A 129 4.58 6.09 7.32
N THR A 130 3.99 6.79 8.29
CA THR A 130 3.31 8.07 8.05
C THR A 130 4.30 9.23 8.08
N SER A 131 3.91 10.40 7.57
CA SER A 131 4.48 11.66 8.05
C SER A 131 4.08 11.92 9.51
N ALA A 132 4.67 12.94 10.13
CA ALA A 132 4.32 13.31 11.49
C ALA A 132 2.82 13.66 11.60
N ILE A 133 2.19 13.17 12.66
CA ILE A 133 0.79 13.40 13.00
C ILE A 133 0.77 14.21 14.28
N THR A 134 0.23 15.43 14.23
CA THR A 134 0.14 16.30 15.39
C THR A 134 -1.18 16.11 16.12
N LEU A 135 -1.13 15.54 17.32
CA LEU A 135 -2.31 15.43 18.20
C LEU A 135 -2.42 16.62 19.14
N ARG A 136 -3.60 17.26 19.19
CA ARG A 136 -3.89 18.40 20.08
C ARG A 136 -5.24 18.27 20.76
N TYR A 137 -5.29 18.65 22.03
CA TYR A 137 -6.52 18.58 22.83
C TYR A 137 -7.61 19.49 22.28
N GLY A 138 -8.70 18.88 21.78
CA GLY A 138 -9.88 19.57 21.30
C GLY A 138 -9.77 20.10 19.87
N GLU A 139 -8.71 19.74 19.14
CA GLU A 139 -8.47 20.13 17.75
C GLU A 139 -8.55 18.95 16.77
N GLU A 140 -8.67 17.71 17.30
CA GLU A 140 -8.83 16.52 16.47
C GLU A 140 -10.19 16.52 15.74
N PRO A 141 -10.33 15.75 14.65
CA PRO A 141 -11.57 15.60 13.91
C PRO A 141 -12.77 15.35 14.82
N ASP A 142 -13.91 15.90 14.49
CA ASP A 142 -15.14 15.70 15.28
C ASP A 142 -15.95 14.51 14.76
N THR A 143 -17.01 14.16 15.48
CA THR A 143 -17.89 13.04 15.13
C THR A 143 -18.46 13.10 13.70
N ALA A 144 -18.49 14.26 13.07
CA ALA A 144 -18.95 14.39 11.69
C ALA A 144 -17.88 13.96 10.68
N VAL A 145 -16.62 13.93 11.10
CA VAL A 145 -15.47 13.58 10.27
C VAL A 145 -15.04 12.12 10.52
N ASP A 146 -14.69 11.77 11.77
CA ASP A 146 -14.15 10.43 12.10
C ASP A 146 -15.07 9.57 12.98
N GLY A 147 -16.23 10.09 13.36
CA GLY A 147 -17.28 9.35 14.06
C GLY A 147 -17.20 9.35 15.59
N ASP A 148 -16.23 10.02 16.26
CA ASP A 148 -16.06 9.88 17.71
C ASP A 148 -15.77 11.14 18.53
N GLY A 149 -15.55 12.29 17.91
CA GLY A 149 -15.36 13.59 18.56
C GLY A 149 -13.90 13.97 18.79
N THR A 150 -13.69 15.26 19.08
CA THR A 150 -12.39 15.97 19.09
C THR A 150 -11.32 15.50 20.07
N ALA A 151 -11.37 14.25 20.52
CA ALA A 151 -10.33 13.62 21.34
C ALA A 151 -9.71 12.39 20.65
N SER A 152 -10.07 12.13 19.43
CA SER A 152 -9.58 11.01 18.65
C SER A 152 -9.28 11.47 17.24
N ASN A 153 -8.21 10.96 16.66
CA ASN A 153 -7.93 11.05 15.26
C ASN A 153 -8.00 9.64 14.67
N ARG A 154 -9.00 9.38 13.84
CA ARG A 154 -9.23 8.08 13.20
C ARG A 154 -9.16 8.16 11.68
N THR A 155 -8.26 8.98 11.19
CA THR A 155 -8.06 9.21 9.76
C THR A 155 -6.67 8.79 9.31
N VAL A 156 -5.97 7.98 10.11
CA VAL A 156 -4.62 7.51 9.78
C VAL A 156 -4.68 6.05 9.33
N ASP A 157 -4.54 5.86 8.04
CA ASP A 157 -4.87 4.64 7.35
C ASP A 157 -3.72 4.13 6.47
N PHE A 158 -3.67 2.82 6.23
CA PHE A 158 -2.64 2.18 5.42
C PHE A 158 -3.26 1.27 4.36
N GLY A 159 -3.19 1.72 3.11
CA GLY A 159 -3.47 0.93 1.94
C GLY A 159 -2.28 0.06 1.55
N LEU A 160 -2.52 -1.21 1.33
CA LEU A 160 -1.48 -2.17 0.94
C LEU A 160 -2.00 -3.04 -0.19
N PHE A 161 -1.23 -3.18 -1.27
CA PHE A 161 -1.62 -4.01 -2.39
C PHE A 161 -0.61 -5.14 -2.65
N ARG A 162 -1.04 -6.15 -3.38
CA ARG A 162 -0.16 -7.23 -3.83
C ARG A 162 0.17 -7.02 -5.30
N PRO A 163 1.43 -6.74 -5.64
CA PRO A 163 1.86 -6.69 -7.03
C PRO A 163 1.63 -8.06 -7.68
N ALA A 164 1.21 -8.04 -8.94
CA ALA A 164 1.08 -9.23 -9.76
C ALA A 164 2.19 -9.24 -10.81
N SER A 165 2.66 -10.43 -11.17
CA SER A 165 3.58 -10.61 -12.28
C SER A 165 2.93 -11.42 -13.40
N LEU A 166 3.28 -11.12 -14.63
CA LEU A 166 2.83 -11.81 -15.82
C LEU A 166 4.04 -12.12 -16.72
N GLY A 167 4.24 -13.35 -17.05
CA GLY A 167 5.32 -13.73 -17.94
C GLY A 167 5.27 -15.19 -18.30
N ASP A 168 6.09 -15.59 -19.25
CA ASP A 168 6.38 -16.96 -19.62
C ASP A 168 7.46 -16.98 -20.71
N LEU A 169 7.21 -17.60 -21.84
CA LEU A 169 8.18 -17.96 -22.84
C LEU A 169 7.67 -17.63 -24.27
N VAL A 170 8.60 -17.15 -25.09
CA VAL A 170 8.44 -17.13 -26.55
C VAL A 170 9.36 -18.18 -27.13
N TRP A 171 8.82 -19.15 -27.87
CA TRP A 171 9.57 -20.25 -28.47
C TRP A 171 9.27 -20.46 -29.95
N LEU A 172 10.12 -21.19 -30.61
CA LEU A 172 9.94 -21.58 -31.99
C LEU A 172 9.21 -22.93 -32.06
N ASP A 173 7.93 -22.88 -32.30
CA ASP A 173 7.08 -24.06 -32.53
C ASP A 173 7.45 -24.69 -33.91
N GLN A 174 8.28 -25.72 -33.89
CA GLN A 174 8.86 -26.34 -35.09
C GLN A 174 7.89 -27.34 -35.73
N ASP A 175 7.12 -28.07 -34.94
CA ASP A 175 6.15 -29.07 -35.44
C ASP A 175 4.74 -28.53 -35.56
N ARG A 176 4.49 -27.32 -35.07
CA ARG A 176 3.21 -26.58 -35.17
C ARG A 176 2.06 -27.23 -34.41
N ASP A 177 2.39 -27.84 -33.30
CA ASP A 177 1.40 -28.45 -32.42
C ASP A 177 0.84 -27.45 -31.33
N GLY A 178 1.46 -26.28 -31.18
CA GLY A 178 1.09 -25.25 -30.22
C GLY A 178 1.56 -25.54 -28.78
N LEU A 179 2.38 -26.57 -28.60
CA LEU A 179 2.94 -26.96 -27.31
C LEU A 179 4.46 -26.83 -27.36
N GLN A 180 5.07 -26.33 -26.29
CA GLN A 180 6.54 -26.28 -26.22
C GLN A 180 7.12 -27.67 -26.00
N GLY A 181 7.77 -28.21 -27.02
CA GLY A 181 8.51 -29.46 -26.97
C GLY A 181 9.93 -29.29 -26.44
N ALA A 182 10.53 -30.40 -25.91
CA ALA A 182 11.89 -30.37 -25.36
C ALA A 182 12.99 -30.01 -26.38
N SER A 183 12.71 -30.15 -27.67
CA SER A 183 13.63 -29.79 -28.78
C SER A 183 13.40 -28.39 -29.34
N GLU A 184 12.42 -27.66 -28.83
CA GLU A 184 12.04 -26.35 -29.35
C GLU A 184 12.71 -25.23 -28.57
N PRO A 185 13.56 -24.43 -29.24
CA PRO A 185 14.31 -23.42 -28.57
C PRO A 185 13.45 -22.18 -28.27
N GLY A 186 13.71 -21.54 -27.11
CA GLY A 186 13.19 -20.20 -26.86
C GLY A 186 13.80 -19.18 -27.81
N VAL A 187 13.06 -18.14 -28.13
CA VAL A 187 13.46 -17.06 -29.05
C VAL A 187 13.86 -15.82 -28.24
N PRO A 188 15.16 -15.48 -28.17
CA PRO A 188 15.63 -14.29 -27.46
C PRO A 188 15.45 -13.02 -28.32
N GLY A 189 15.43 -11.86 -27.64
CA GLY A 189 15.43 -10.55 -28.31
C GLY A 189 14.08 -10.14 -28.91
N VAL A 190 13.00 -10.85 -28.57
CA VAL A 190 11.64 -10.49 -28.98
C VAL A 190 11.10 -9.43 -28.03
N THR A 191 10.61 -8.31 -28.58
CA THR A 191 9.87 -7.32 -27.79
C THR A 191 8.48 -7.84 -27.49
N VAL A 192 8.14 -7.91 -26.20
CA VAL A 192 6.78 -8.25 -25.72
C VAL A 192 6.19 -7.00 -25.06
N THR A 193 4.95 -6.68 -25.44
CA THR A 193 4.24 -5.51 -24.94
C THR A 193 3.01 -5.95 -24.17
N LEU A 194 2.87 -5.47 -22.93
CA LEU A 194 1.68 -5.64 -22.12
C LEU A 194 0.71 -4.51 -22.42
N LEU A 195 -0.49 -4.85 -22.84
CA LEU A 195 -1.55 -3.90 -23.15
C LEU A 195 -2.69 -4.03 -22.14
N ARG A 196 -3.31 -2.92 -21.80
CA ARG A 196 -4.62 -2.86 -21.15
C ARG A 196 -5.65 -2.56 -22.23
N PRO A 197 -6.69 -3.41 -22.42
CA PRO A 197 -7.76 -3.11 -23.35
C PRO A 197 -8.40 -1.77 -23.04
N GLY A 198 -8.70 -1.00 -24.08
CA GLY A 198 -9.41 0.26 -23.97
C GLY A 198 -10.89 0.08 -23.59
N PRO A 199 -11.69 1.17 -23.66
CA PRO A 199 -13.11 1.14 -23.32
C PRO A 199 -13.95 0.16 -24.11
N ASP A 200 -13.51 -0.25 -25.29
CA ASP A 200 -14.21 -1.26 -26.11
C ASP A 200 -13.99 -2.71 -25.63
N GLY A 201 -13.03 -2.92 -24.70
CA GLY A 201 -12.69 -4.22 -24.13
C GLY A 201 -12.05 -5.21 -25.11
N LEU A 202 -11.67 -4.78 -26.30
CA LEU A 202 -11.08 -5.62 -27.35
C LEU A 202 -9.57 -5.39 -27.44
N PRO A 203 -8.72 -6.42 -27.33
CA PRO A 203 -7.29 -6.27 -27.48
C PRO A 203 -6.89 -6.03 -28.95
N GLY A 204 -5.86 -5.21 -29.16
CA GLY A 204 -5.30 -4.92 -30.48
C GLY A 204 -6.00 -3.75 -31.20
N THR A 205 -6.78 -2.95 -30.48
CA THR A 205 -7.46 -1.78 -31.04
C THR A 205 -6.69 -0.47 -30.73
N ALA A 206 -7.13 0.64 -31.32
CA ALA A 206 -6.39 1.90 -31.24
C ALA A 206 -6.50 2.62 -29.90
N ASP A 207 -7.41 2.18 -29.05
CA ASP A 207 -7.65 2.73 -27.71
C ASP A 207 -6.99 1.91 -26.59
N ASP A 208 -6.22 0.86 -26.95
CA ASP A 208 -5.41 0.11 -26.00
C ASP A 208 -4.27 0.96 -25.42
N GLU A 209 -4.07 0.82 -24.13
CA GLU A 209 -2.98 1.46 -23.41
C GLU A 209 -1.77 0.51 -23.27
N VAL A 210 -0.57 0.99 -23.62
CA VAL A 210 0.68 0.27 -23.34
C VAL A 210 1.01 0.41 -21.86
N VAL A 211 0.90 -0.68 -21.10
CA VAL A 211 1.22 -0.73 -19.67
C VAL A 211 2.71 -0.90 -19.46
N ALA A 212 3.34 -1.84 -20.18
CA ALA A 212 4.76 -2.13 -20.06
C ALA A 212 5.31 -2.78 -21.34
N THR A 213 6.62 -2.75 -21.50
CA THR A 213 7.35 -3.43 -22.58
C THR A 213 8.59 -4.09 -22.00
N THR A 214 8.85 -5.33 -22.40
CA THR A 214 10.06 -6.08 -22.04
C THR A 214 10.64 -6.79 -23.27
N VAL A 215 11.84 -7.38 -23.13
CA VAL A 215 12.49 -8.13 -24.21
C VAL A 215 12.85 -9.51 -23.69
N THR A 216 12.57 -10.55 -24.49
CA THR A 216 12.88 -11.92 -24.10
C THR A 216 14.36 -12.14 -23.87
N GLY A 217 14.72 -12.83 -22.80
CA GLY A 217 16.07 -13.27 -22.47
C GLY A 217 16.59 -14.39 -23.36
N VAL A 218 17.83 -14.85 -23.06
CA VAL A 218 18.56 -15.86 -23.88
C VAL A 218 17.78 -17.17 -24.08
N GLY A 219 16.93 -17.55 -23.13
CA GLY A 219 16.06 -18.73 -23.24
C GLY A 219 14.65 -18.44 -23.75
N GLY A 220 14.38 -17.22 -24.25
CA GLY A 220 13.06 -16.81 -24.70
C GLY A 220 12.09 -16.37 -23.59
N SER A 221 12.51 -16.42 -22.33
CA SER A 221 11.67 -16.04 -21.18
C SER A 221 11.48 -14.52 -21.08
N TYR A 222 10.30 -14.09 -20.60
CA TYR A 222 9.99 -12.71 -20.27
C TYR A 222 9.14 -12.64 -19.00
N LEU A 223 9.20 -11.50 -18.32
CA LEU A 223 8.42 -11.22 -17.11
C LEU A 223 8.07 -9.73 -17.07
N PHE A 224 6.84 -9.43 -16.69
CA PHE A 224 6.36 -8.13 -16.20
C PHE A 224 6.10 -8.25 -14.70
N GLU A 225 6.60 -7.26 -13.93
CA GLU A 225 6.45 -7.16 -12.47
C GLU A 225 5.78 -5.84 -12.10
#